data_495f5e132c7066c3622dafd3f40e6542
#
_entry.id   495f5e132c7066c3622dafd3f40e6542
#
_cell.length_a   1.000
_cell.length_b   1.000
_cell.length_c   1.000
_cell.angle_alpha   90.00
_cell.angle_beta   90.00
_cell.angle_gamma   90.00
#
_symmetry.space_group_name_H-M   'P 1'
#
loop_
_entity.id
_entity.type
_entity.pdbx_description
1 polymer ?
#
loop_
_entity_poly.entity_id
_entity_poly.type
_entity_poly.pdbx_seq_one_letter_code
_entity_poly.pdbx_strand_id
1 'polypeptide(L)'
;DMTERMLREFIHKVAGVSFFKPRVIICVPSGITEVEERAVIDAGIQAGARKVYLIEEPVAAAIGAGIDITQPDGHMVVDIGGGTADIAVISLSGVVESASIKIAGDQLNEAVVKYMRRKHNLLVGERTAEEMKKQIGCVFPKDEEETMDVKGRCLLTGLPKVVTVSSTEMMDAFEE
;
A
#
# COMPACT_ATOMS: atom_id res chain seq x y z
N ASP A 1 11.60 -19.17 -9.49
CA ASP A 1 10.87 -17.91 -9.58
C ASP A 1 10.93 -17.18 -8.22
N MET A 2 11.01 -15.83 -8.26
CA MET A 2 11.12 -15.01 -7.04
C MET A 2 9.87 -15.16 -6.16
N THR A 3 8.69 -15.09 -6.77
CA THR A 3 7.39 -15.23 -6.11
C THR A 3 7.25 -16.59 -5.41
N GLU A 4 7.63 -17.67 -6.09
CA GLU A 4 7.63 -19.02 -5.50
C GLU A 4 8.51 -19.11 -4.27
N ARG A 5 9.74 -18.55 -4.33
CA ARG A 5 10.67 -18.54 -3.19
C ARG A 5 10.12 -17.75 -2.02
N MET A 6 9.54 -16.59 -2.26
CA MET A 6 8.91 -15.75 -1.25
C MET A 6 7.74 -16.47 -0.57
N LEU A 7 6.83 -17.07 -1.36
CA LEU A 7 5.70 -17.84 -0.85
C LEU A 7 6.17 -19.06 -0.04
N ARG A 8 7.22 -19.75 -0.49
CA ARG A 8 7.80 -20.88 0.24
C ARG A 8 8.33 -20.45 1.61
N GLU A 9 9.03 -19.33 1.70
CA GLU A 9 9.52 -18.78 2.96
C GLU A 9 8.37 -18.41 3.90
N PHE A 10 7.31 -17.79 3.39
CA PHE A 10 6.14 -17.44 4.20
C PHE A 10 5.41 -18.69 4.70
N ILE A 11 5.16 -19.65 3.83
CA ILE A 11 4.53 -20.92 4.21
C ILE A 11 5.38 -21.62 5.27
N HIS A 12 6.69 -21.65 5.11
CA HIS A 12 7.60 -22.29 6.06
C HIS A 12 7.61 -21.59 7.42
N LYS A 13 7.60 -20.25 7.43
CA LYS A 13 7.55 -19.47 8.68
C LYS A 13 6.26 -19.66 9.46
N VAL A 14 5.13 -19.79 8.76
CA VAL A 14 3.80 -19.89 9.40
C VAL A 14 3.44 -21.32 9.75
N ALA A 15 3.65 -22.27 8.83
CA ALA A 15 3.28 -23.68 9.02
C ALA A 15 4.38 -24.52 9.68
N GLY A 16 5.61 -24.00 9.75
CA GLY A 16 6.77 -24.75 10.26
C GLY A 16 7.08 -25.99 9.43
N VAL A 17 7.80 -26.94 10.02
CA VAL A 17 8.03 -28.26 9.43
C VAL A 17 6.81 -29.13 9.72
N SER A 18 5.81 -29.07 8.85
CA SER A 18 4.59 -29.85 8.96
C SER A 18 4.60 -31.04 8.01
N PHE A 19 4.16 -32.21 8.51
CA PHE A 19 3.94 -33.37 7.68
C PHE A 19 2.78 -33.20 6.70
N PHE A 20 1.84 -32.29 7.01
CA PHE A 20 0.70 -31.98 6.17
C PHE A 20 0.89 -30.62 5.49
N LYS A 21 0.83 -30.62 4.15
CA LYS A 21 0.88 -29.39 3.37
C LYS A 21 -0.36 -28.51 3.67
N PRO A 22 -0.18 -27.20 3.93
CA PRO A 22 -1.29 -26.30 4.26
C PRO A 22 -2.19 -26.00 3.05
N ARG A 23 -3.42 -25.60 3.34
CA ARG A 23 -4.25 -24.85 2.40
C ARG A 23 -3.91 -23.38 2.54
N VAL A 24 -3.78 -22.68 1.41
CA VAL A 24 -3.37 -21.27 1.38
C VAL A 24 -4.42 -20.45 0.67
N ILE A 25 -4.74 -19.30 1.21
CA ILE A 25 -5.53 -18.26 0.54
C ILE A 25 -4.54 -17.17 0.13
N ILE A 26 -4.60 -16.74 -1.13
CA ILE A 26 -3.74 -15.67 -1.67
C ILE A 26 -4.66 -14.56 -2.15
N CYS A 27 -4.40 -13.33 -1.69
CA CYS A 27 -5.08 -12.14 -2.20
C CYS A 27 -4.53 -11.78 -3.57
N VAL A 28 -5.40 -11.37 -4.45
CA VAL A 28 -5.08 -10.93 -5.81
C VAL A 28 -5.85 -9.64 -6.11
N PRO A 29 -5.28 -8.72 -6.90
CA PRO A 29 -5.99 -7.52 -7.34
C PRO A 29 -7.27 -7.88 -8.11
N SER A 30 -8.27 -7.01 -8.06
CA SER A 30 -9.47 -7.17 -8.87
C SER A 30 -9.13 -7.03 -10.36
N GLY A 31 -9.71 -7.89 -11.18
CA GLY A 31 -9.56 -7.82 -12.62
C GLY A 31 -8.27 -8.42 -13.18
N ILE A 32 -7.59 -9.31 -12.44
CA ILE A 32 -6.49 -10.10 -13.01
C ILE A 32 -7.01 -11.07 -14.10
N THR A 33 -6.13 -11.40 -15.03
CA THR A 33 -6.44 -12.34 -16.12
C THR A 33 -6.41 -13.79 -15.62
N GLU A 34 -7.13 -14.69 -16.32
CA GLU A 34 -7.09 -16.13 -16.02
C GLU A 34 -5.67 -16.73 -16.07
N VAL A 35 -4.78 -16.15 -16.89
CA VAL A 35 -3.39 -16.58 -16.99
C VAL A 35 -2.63 -16.21 -15.72
N GLU A 36 -2.86 -15.00 -15.20
CA GLU A 36 -2.25 -14.52 -13.96
C GLU A 36 -2.79 -15.31 -12.75
N GLU A 37 -4.12 -15.57 -12.69
CA GLU A 37 -4.69 -16.42 -11.65
C GLU A 37 -4.03 -17.81 -11.61
N ARG A 38 -3.90 -18.42 -12.79
CA ARG A 38 -3.25 -19.74 -12.91
C ARG A 38 -1.79 -19.68 -12.47
N ALA A 39 -1.05 -18.64 -12.85
CA ALA A 39 0.33 -18.45 -12.44
C ALA A 39 0.49 -18.32 -10.93
N VAL A 40 -0.42 -17.60 -10.26
CA VAL A 40 -0.43 -17.46 -8.79
C VAL A 40 -0.73 -18.80 -8.11
N ILE A 41 -1.72 -19.54 -8.61
CA ILE A 41 -2.08 -20.87 -8.09
C ILE A 41 -0.88 -21.82 -8.22
N ASP A 42 -0.26 -21.87 -9.40
CA ASP A 42 0.88 -22.74 -9.67
C ASP A 42 2.08 -22.39 -8.78
N ALA A 43 2.37 -21.10 -8.61
CA ALA A 43 3.43 -20.63 -7.71
C ALA A 43 3.17 -21.07 -6.26
N GLY A 44 1.92 -20.95 -5.78
CA GLY A 44 1.54 -21.39 -4.44
C GLY A 44 1.66 -22.89 -4.23
N ILE A 45 1.27 -23.70 -5.22
CA ILE A 45 1.43 -25.16 -5.18
C ILE A 45 2.91 -25.53 -5.19
N GLN A 46 3.73 -24.92 -6.05
CA GLN A 46 5.18 -25.15 -6.13
C GLN A 46 5.90 -24.71 -4.84
N ALA A 47 5.39 -23.67 -4.19
CA ALA A 47 5.89 -23.22 -2.89
C ALA A 47 5.60 -24.18 -1.72
N GLY A 48 4.74 -25.21 -1.95
CA GLY A 48 4.47 -26.27 -0.97
C GLY A 48 3.03 -26.30 -0.43
N ALA A 49 2.13 -25.48 -0.94
CA ALA A 49 0.72 -25.56 -0.57
C ALA A 49 0.08 -26.86 -1.09
N ARG A 50 -0.88 -27.42 -0.32
CA ARG A 50 -1.72 -28.55 -0.76
C ARG A 50 -2.80 -28.07 -1.72
N LYS A 51 -3.35 -26.90 -1.45
CA LYS A 51 -4.40 -26.24 -2.25
C LYS A 51 -4.29 -24.73 -2.07
N VAL A 52 -4.46 -24.01 -3.16
CA VAL A 52 -4.51 -22.54 -3.20
C VAL A 52 -5.94 -22.12 -3.53
N TYR A 53 -6.40 -21.10 -2.81
CA TYR A 53 -7.62 -20.37 -3.09
C TYR A 53 -7.26 -18.93 -3.36
N LEU A 54 -7.91 -18.29 -4.29
CA LEU A 54 -7.74 -16.86 -4.54
C LEU A 54 -8.91 -16.10 -3.91
N ILE A 55 -8.63 -14.90 -3.45
CA ILE A 55 -9.61 -13.93 -2.98
C ILE A 55 -9.21 -12.56 -3.50
N GLU A 56 -10.15 -11.77 -3.97
CA GLU A 56 -9.87 -10.41 -4.39
C GLU A 56 -9.49 -9.53 -3.17
N GLU A 57 -8.47 -8.67 -3.34
CA GLU A 57 -7.94 -7.82 -2.27
C GLU A 57 -9.02 -6.97 -1.58
N PRO A 58 -9.93 -6.27 -2.31
CA PRO A 58 -10.95 -5.47 -1.65
C PRO A 58 -11.97 -6.31 -0.87
N VAL A 59 -12.23 -7.55 -1.30
CA VAL A 59 -13.11 -8.48 -0.57
C VAL A 59 -12.44 -8.90 0.74
N ALA A 60 -11.16 -9.22 0.69
CA ALA A 60 -10.39 -9.55 1.88
C ALA A 60 -10.30 -8.37 2.85
N ALA A 61 -10.11 -7.15 2.33
CA ALA A 61 -10.07 -5.91 3.11
C ALA A 61 -11.43 -5.65 3.80
N ALA A 62 -12.55 -5.82 3.09
CA ALA A 62 -13.89 -5.70 3.65
C ALA A 62 -14.13 -6.67 4.82
N ILE A 63 -13.76 -7.94 4.62
CA ILE A 63 -13.85 -8.97 5.67
C ILE A 63 -12.99 -8.60 6.87
N GLY A 64 -11.76 -8.15 6.62
CA GLY A 64 -10.81 -7.72 7.66
C GLY A 64 -11.31 -6.51 8.45
N ALA A 65 -12.04 -5.60 7.80
CA ALA A 65 -12.69 -4.46 8.43
C ALA A 65 -13.99 -4.81 9.20
N GLY A 66 -14.43 -6.08 9.13
CA GLY A 66 -15.65 -6.54 9.78
C GLY A 66 -16.94 -6.13 9.07
N ILE A 67 -16.87 -5.77 7.79
CA ILE A 67 -18.03 -5.42 6.97
C ILE A 67 -18.78 -6.69 6.60
N ASP A 68 -20.10 -6.73 6.84
CA ASP A 68 -20.95 -7.84 6.38
C ASP A 68 -21.28 -7.65 4.89
N ILE A 69 -20.45 -8.25 4.05
CA ILE A 69 -20.57 -8.20 2.60
C ILE A 69 -21.69 -9.07 2.02
N THR A 70 -22.38 -9.86 2.86
CA THR A 70 -23.45 -10.78 2.41
C THR A 70 -24.76 -10.06 2.15
N GLN A 71 -24.91 -8.86 2.69
CA GLN A 71 -26.12 -8.06 2.54
C GLN A 71 -26.24 -7.45 1.13
N PRO A 72 -27.46 -7.10 0.69
CA PRO A 72 -27.69 -6.47 -0.61
C PRO A 72 -27.28 -4.98 -0.64
N ASP A 73 -26.69 -4.48 0.43
CA ASP A 73 -26.19 -3.11 0.51
C ASP A 73 -24.88 -2.97 -0.26
N GLY A 74 -24.67 -1.80 -0.87
CA GLY A 74 -23.40 -1.47 -1.52
C GLY A 74 -22.39 -0.96 -0.51
N HIS A 75 -21.29 -1.68 -0.33
CA HIS A 75 -20.18 -1.27 0.52
C HIS A 75 -18.99 -0.85 -0.34
N MET A 76 -18.53 0.39 -0.19
CA MET A 76 -17.32 0.85 -0.85
C MET A 76 -16.11 0.61 0.04
N VAL A 77 -15.10 -0.04 -0.52
CA VAL A 77 -13.78 -0.24 0.10
C VAL A 77 -12.75 0.53 -0.70
N VAL A 78 -11.89 1.27 -0.01
CA VAL A 78 -10.73 1.95 -0.57
C VAL A 78 -9.50 1.42 0.15
N ASP A 79 -8.68 0.66 -0.57
CA ASP A 79 -7.43 0.10 -0.07
C ASP A 79 -6.26 0.87 -0.68
N ILE A 80 -5.48 1.56 0.15
CA ILE A 80 -4.35 2.38 -0.29
C ILE A 80 -3.07 1.73 0.21
N GLY A 81 -2.39 1.04 -0.71
CA GLY A 81 -1.10 0.41 -0.46
C GLY A 81 0.09 1.35 -0.67
N GLY A 82 1.28 0.76 -0.88
CA GLY A 82 2.47 1.51 -1.28
C GLY A 82 2.44 1.90 -2.74
N GLY A 83 2.21 0.95 -3.65
CA GLY A 83 2.27 1.15 -5.11
C GLY A 83 0.93 1.35 -5.80
N THR A 84 -0.18 0.85 -5.23
CA THR A 84 -1.53 0.92 -5.80
C THR A 84 -2.55 1.38 -4.79
N ALA A 85 -3.61 2.02 -5.27
CA ALA A 85 -4.84 2.23 -4.53
C ALA A 85 -5.98 1.54 -5.27
N ASP A 86 -6.63 0.61 -4.58
CA ASP A 86 -7.70 -0.23 -5.10
C ASP A 86 -9.03 0.18 -4.47
N ILE A 87 -10.01 0.46 -5.33
CA ILE A 87 -11.33 0.92 -4.93
C ILE A 87 -12.34 -0.10 -5.46
N ALA A 88 -13.22 -0.59 -4.60
CA ALA A 88 -14.26 -1.51 -5.03
C ALA A 88 -15.58 -1.26 -4.31
N VAL A 89 -16.66 -1.50 -5.02
CA VAL A 89 -18.01 -1.60 -4.46
C VAL A 89 -18.39 -3.08 -4.38
N ILE A 90 -18.75 -3.53 -3.19
CA ILE A 90 -19.05 -4.93 -2.88
C ILE A 90 -20.51 -5.03 -2.47
N SER A 91 -21.22 -6.00 -2.98
CA SER A 91 -22.59 -6.35 -2.60
C SER A 91 -22.83 -7.85 -2.80
N LEU A 92 -23.61 -8.48 -1.93
CA LEU A 92 -23.94 -9.91 -2.00
C LEU A 92 -22.69 -10.80 -2.17
N SER A 93 -21.65 -10.51 -1.43
CA SER A 93 -20.35 -11.21 -1.43
C SER A 93 -19.55 -11.14 -2.75
N GLY A 94 -19.94 -10.28 -3.68
CA GLY A 94 -19.26 -10.09 -4.96
C GLY A 94 -18.84 -8.64 -5.20
N VAL A 95 -17.77 -8.46 -5.98
CA VAL A 95 -17.37 -7.14 -6.48
C VAL A 95 -18.31 -6.74 -7.60
N VAL A 96 -18.98 -5.60 -7.44
CA VAL A 96 -19.91 -5.04 -8.43
C VAL A 96 -19.17 -4.14 -9.41
N GLU A 97 -18.28 -3.31 -8.89
CA GLU A 97 -17.45 -2.37 -9.65
C GLU A 97 -16.10 -2.22 -8.95
N SER A 98 -15.03 -2.10 -9.71
CA SER A 98 -13.69 -1.87 -9.15
C SER A 98 -12.84 -0.98 -10.05
N ALA A 99 -11.95 -0.23 -9.42
CA ALA A 99 -10.94 0.57 -10.10
C ALA A 99 -9.61 0.46 -9.33
N SER A 100 -8.51 0.36 -10.07
CA SER A 100 -7.16 0.35 -9.50
C SER A 100 -6.34 1.45 -10.14
N ILE A 101 -5.65 2.23 -9.32
CA ILE A 101 -4.75 3.29 -9.77
C ILE A 101 -3.35 3.05 -9.21
N LYS A 102 -2.32 3.40 -10.01
CA LYS A 102 -0.91 3.29 -9.62
C LYS A 102 -0.40 4.57 -8.93
N ILE A 103 -1.25 5.15 -8.10
CA ILE A 103 -0.93 6.31 -7.26
C ILE A 103 -1.27 5.93 -5.84
N ALA A 104 -0.26 5.81 -4.98
CA ALA A 104 -0.43 5.41 -3.59
C ALA A 104 0.72 5.93 -2.71
N GLY A 105 0.97 5.28 -1.59
CA GLY A 105 1.88 5.77 -0.56
C GLY A 105 3.29 6.11 -1.02
N ASP A 106 3.86 5.37 -1.98
CA ASP A 106 5.22 5.57 -2.47
C ASP A 106 5.32 6.81 -3.35
N GLN A 107 4.32 7.05 -4.22
CA GLN A 107 4.26 8.26 -5.04
C GLN A 107 4.11 9.52 -4.18
N LEU A 108 3.35 9.43 -3.09
CA LEU A 108 3.25 10.53 -2.12
C LEU A 108 4.60 10.78 -1.42
N ASN A 109 5.36 9.73 -1.07
CA ASN A 109 6.70 9.89 -0.53
C ASN A 109 7.64 10.57 -1.53
N GLU A 110 7.59 10.14 -2.80
CA GLU A 110 8.38 10.76 -3.87
C GLU A 110 8.03 12.24 -4.09
N ALA A 111 6.75 12.59 -4.03
CA ALA A 111 6.29 13.97 -4.13
C ALA A 111 6.89 14.84 -3.02
N VAL A 112 6.86 14.34 -1.77
CA VAL A 112 7.50 15.01 -0.63
C VAL A 112 9.01 15.19 -0.85
N VAL A 113 9.73 14.16 -1.29
CA VAL A 113 11.17 14.26 -1.57
C VAL A 113 11.45 15.32 -2.64
N LYS A 114 10.66 15.36 -3.72
CA LYS A 114 10.78 16.34 -4.80
C LYS A 114 10.52 17.76 -4.28
N TYR A 115 9.45 17.94 -3.51
CA TYR A 115 9.10 19.22 -2.90
C TYR A 115 10.22 19.75 -1.98
N MET A 116 10.71 18.93 -1.06
CA MET A 116 11.79 19.29 -0.15
C MET A 116 13.07 19.70 -0.88
N ARG A 117 13.39 19.01 -1.97
CA ARG A 117 14.52 19.37 -2.83
C ARG A 117 14.32 20.71 -3.50
N ARG A 118 13.16 20.97 -4.05
CA ARG A 118 12.85 22.17 -4.84
C ARG A 118 12.68 23.39 -3.95
N LYS A 119 11.86 23.30 -2.91
CA LYS A 119 11.47 24.42 -2.04
C LYS A 119 12.53 24.79 -1.01
N HIS A 120 13.12 23.78 -0.38
CA HIS A 120 14.03 23.96 0.77
C HIS A 120 15.49 23.70 0.45
N ASN A 121 15.82 23.24 -0.78
CA ASN A 121 17.15 22.76 -1.16
C ASN A 121 17.66 21.69 -0.17
N LEU A 122 16.76 20.83 0.30
CA LEU A 122 17.02 19.80 1.29
C LEU A 122 16.83 18.41 0.71
N LEU A 123 17.86 17.58 0.78
CA LEU A 123 17.76 16.17 0.42
C LEU A 123 17.31 15.39 1.66
N VAL A 124 16.14 14.79 1.58
CA VAL A 124 15.60 13.87 2.57
C VAL A 124 15.51 12.45 2.00
N GLY A 125 15.61 11.44 2.87
CA GLY A 125 15.43 10.05 2.47
C GLY A 125 13.94 9.68 2.45
N GLU A 126 13.63 8.57 1.77
CA GLU A 126 12.27 8.03 1.65
C GLU A 126 11.61 7.81 3.01
N ARG A 127 12.33 7.23 3.97
CA ARG A 127 11.84 7.04 5.34
C ARG A 127 11.43 8.35 6.01
N THR A 128 12.22 9.41 5.83
CA THR A 128 11.89 10.74 6.39
C THR A 128 10.66 11.31 5.70
N ALA A 129 10.53 11.15 4.37
CA ALA A 129 9.36 11.57 3.63
C ALA A 129 8.09 10.82 4.09
N GLU A 130 8.20 9.51 4.35
CA GLU A 130 7.12 8.72 4.92
C GLU A 130 6.73 9.19 6.34
N GLU A 131 7.70 9.53 7.19
CA GLU A 131 7.44 10.08 8.52
C GLU A 131 6.73 11.44 8.42
N MET A 132 7.16 12.33 7.50
CA MET A 132 6.48 13.61 7.23
C MET A 132 5.04 13.39 6.77
N LYS A 133 4.83 12.50 5.79
CA LYS A 133 3.49 12.13 5.31
C LYS A 133 2.58 11.66 6.45
N LYS A 134 3.09 10.82 7.35
CA LYS A 134 2.30 10.26 8.46
C LYS A 134 2.00 11.27 9.57
N GLN A 135 2.91 12.20 9.85
CA GLN A 135 2.78 13.12 10.98
C GLN A 135 2.02 14.40 10.59
N ILE A 136 2.38 15.01 9.47
CA ILE A 136 1.85 16.33 9.07
C ILE A 136 1.19 16.30 7.68
N GLY A 137 1.14 15.13 7.01
CA GLY A 137 0.49 15.01 5.71
C GLY A 137 -1.00 15.31 5.78
N CYS A 138 -1.49 16.11 4.84
CA CYS A 138 -2.90 16.35 4.64
C CYS A 138 -3.17 16.71 3.18
N VAL A 139 -4.40 16.46 2.73
CA VAL A 139 -4.88 16.78 1.37
C VAL A 139 -6.02 17.81 1.39
N PHE A 140 -6.37 18.26 2.59
CA PHE A 140 -7.37 19.27 2.83
C PHE A 140 -6.93 20.20 3.97
N PRO A 141 -7.21 21.51 3.93
CA PRO A 141 -6.83 22.44 4.99
C PRO A 141 -7.32 21.98 6.36
N LYS A 142 -6.43 21.96 7.34
CA LYS A 142 -6.76 21.69 8.73
C LYS A 142 -7.09 23.00 9.44
N ASP A 143 -7.93 22.95 10.49
CA ASP A 143 -8.26 24.11 11.33
C ASP A 143 -7.01 24.65 12.06
N GLU A 144 -6.10 23.75 12.45
CA GLU A 144 -4.82 24.10 13.05
C GLU A 144 -3.67 23.58 12.17
N GLU A 145 -2.71 24.44 11.88
CA GLU A 145 -1.52 24.08 11.12
C GLU A 145 -0.56 23.27 12.00
N GLU A 146 -0.27 22.05 11.56
CA GLU A 146 0.74 21.18 12.18
C GLU A 146 2.11 21.46 11.56
N THR A 147 3.17 21.37 12.37
CA THR A 147 4.54 21.55 11.91
C THR A 147 5.45 20.43 12.38
N MET A 148 6.51 20.16 11.61
CA MET A 148 7.52 19.16 11.91
C MET A 148 8.91 19.67 11.55
N ASP A 149 9.89 19.47 12.45
CA ASP A 149 11.28 19.73 12.16
C ASP A 149 11.92 18.56 11.40
N VAL A 150 12.35 18.83 10.18
CA VAL A 150 12.90 17.84 9.24
C VAL A 150 14.38 18.05 9.07
N LYS A 151 15.16 17.00 9.34
CA LYS A 151 16.60 16.99 9.16
C LYS A 151 16.98 16.33 7.83
N GLY A 152 17.81 17.01 7.05
CA GLY A 152 18.31 16.50 5.79
C GLY A 152 19.68 17.09 5.43
N ARG A 153 20.16 16.76 4.24
CA ARG A 153 21.40 17.32 3.67
C ARG A 153 21.07 18.54 2.81
N CYS A 154 21.64 19.69 3.16
CA CYS A 154 21.52 20.89 2.35
C CYS A 154 22.21 20.69 0.99
N LEU A 155 21.51 20.90 -0.10
CA LEU A 155 22.04 20.70 -1.47
C LEU A 155 23.02 21.82 -1.88
N LEU A 156 22.95 23.01 -1.23
CA LEU A 156 23.82 24.12 -1.54
C LEU A 156 25.17 24.02 -0.82
N THR A 157 25.15 23.58 0.45
CA THR A 157 26.36 23.55 1.29
C THR A 157 26.90 22.14 1.51
N GLY A 158 26.11 21.10 1.23
CA GLY A 158 26.43 19.71 1.52
C GLY A 158 26.35 19.32 2.99
N LEU A 159 26.06 20.25 3.89
CA LEU A 159 26.03 20.06 5.34
C LEU A 159 24.61 19.63 5.82
N PRO A 160 24.52 19.01 7.01
CA PRO A 160 23.24 18.78 7.65
C PRO A 160 22.51 20.11 7.92
N LYS A 161 21.20 20.14 7.66
CA LYS A 161 20.32 21.28 7.89
C LYS A 161 18.99 20.77 8.46
N VAL A 162 18.39 21.55 9.36
CA VAL A 162 17.03 21.34 9.85
C VAL A 162 16.13 22.42 9.28
N VAL A 163 14.93 22.04 8.86
CA VAL A 163 13.90 22.96 8.35
C VAL A 163 12.58 22.57 8.99
N THR A 164 11.85 23.56 9.48
CA THR A 164 10.46 23.37 9.93
C THR A 164 9.55 23.39 8.72
N VAL A 165 8.74 22.34 8.55
CA VAL A 165 7.79 22.15 7.45
C VAL A 165 6.40 22.08 8.02
N SER A 166 5.42 22.69 7.34
CA SER A 166 4.03 22.71 7.78
C SER A 166 3.14 21.75 6.99
N SER A 167 1.95 21.48 7.56
CA SER A 167 0.91 20.68 6.90
C SER A 167 0.39 21.34 5.61
N THR A 168 0.39 22.67 5.54
CA THR A 168 0.07 23.41 4.32
C THR A 168 1.07 23.13 3.21
N GLU A 169 2.38 23.08 3.54
CA GLU A 169 3.43 22.73 2.57
C GLU A 169 3.30 21.28 2.10
N MET A 170 2.79 20.38 2.94
CA MET A 170 2.52 18.99 2.53
C MET A 170 1.37 18.91 1.52
N MET A 171 0.34 19.75 1.65
CA MET A 171 -0.71 19.85 0.62
C MET A 171 -0.11 20.28 -0.72
N ASP A 172 0.71 21.35 -0.72
CA ASP A 172 1.38 21.79 -1.94
C ASP A 172 2.22 20.68 -2.59
N ALA A 173 2.87 19.86 -1.75
CA ALA A 173 3.69 18.73 -2.21
C ALA A 173 2.85 17.61 -2.87
N PHE A 174 1.62 17.40 -2.43
CA PHE A 174 0.75 16.34 -2.96
C PHE A 174 -0.06 16.77 -4.19
N GLU A 175 -0.17 18.06 -4.47
CA GLU A 175 -0.82 18.58 -5.69
C GLU A 175 0.07 18.48 -6.95
N GLU A 176 1.38 18.20 -6.78
CA GLU A 176 2.37 18.06 -7.87
C GLU A 176 2.44 16.64 -8.45
#